data_5a53360e20c3a27f3a5a27f7d700cb17
#
_entry.id   5a53360e20c3a27f3a5a27f7d700cb17
#
_cell.length_a   1.000
_cell.length_b   1.000
_cell.length_c   1.000
_cell.angle_alpha   90.00
_cell.angle_beta   90.00
_cell.angle_gamma   90.00
#
_symmetry.space_group_name_H-M   'P 1'
#
loop_
_entity.id
_entity.type
_entity.pdbx_description
1 polymer ?
#
loop_
_entity_poly.entity_id
_entity_poly.type
_entity_poly.pdbx_seq_one_letter_code
_entity_poly.pdbx_strand_id
1 'polypeptide(L)'
;MRNKYKIPVFASIRYRIILPHILKRISISFCLLLAISFEWLSAQEHKLWYDRPAQVWTEALPLGNGRLGAMVFGNPAVEQLQLNEETLWAGRPNNNANPEGLKYIPKVRELVFAGKYLEAQTLATEKVMSKTNSGMPYQSFGDLRISFPGHTRYRDYYRELNLDSACVKVGYRVDDVNYLREMFTSFTDQ
;
A
#
# COMPACT_ATOMS: atom_id res chain seq x y z
N MET A 1 -23.82 -95.55 -30.58
CA MET A 1 -22.57 -94.74 -30.54
C MET A 1 -22.85 -93.42 -29.85
N ARG A 2 -22.41 -93.20 -28.58
CA ARG A 2 -22.59 -92.02 -27.84
C ARG A 2 -21.23 -91.37 -27.62
N ASN A 3 -21.02 -90.23 -28.26
CA ASN A 3 -19.81 -89.45 -28.11
C ASN A 3 -19.99 -88.48 -26.90
N LYS A 4 -19.19 -88.61 -25.84
CA LYS A 4 -19.18 -87.76 -24.65
C LYS A 4 -18.02 -86.80 -24.85
N TYR A 5 -18.32 -85.56 -25.16
CA TYR A 5 -17.35 -84.45 -25.01
C TYR A 5 -17.41 -83.89 -23.55
N LYS A 6 -16.25 -84.04 -22.85
CA LYS A 6 -16.03 -83.41 -21.57
C LYS A 6 -15.58 -81.94 -21.79
N ILE A 7 -16.31 -80.98 -21.28
CA ILE A 7 -15.94 -79.60 -21.24
C ILE A 7 -14.96 -79.39 -20.06
N PRO A 8 -13.80 -78.77 -20.28
CA PRO A 8 -12.88 -78.48 -19.18
C PRO A 8 -13.43 -77.39 -18.23
N VAL A 9 -13.25 -77.61 -16.90
CA VAL A 9 -13.61 -76.75 -15.79
C VAL A 9 -12.78 -75.48 -15.92
N PHE A 10 -13.45 -74.36 -16.04
CA PHE A 10 -12.82 -73.04 -15.93
C PHE A 10 -12.30 -72.83 -14.52
N ALA A 11 -10.98 -72.59 -14.38
CA ALA A 11 -10.37 -72.13 -13.15
C ALA A 11 -10.81 -70.69 -12.87
N SER A 12 -11.51 -70.47 -11.80
CA SER A 12 -11.88 -69.13 -11.33
C SER A 12 -10.64 -68.44 -10.73
N ILE A 13 -10.09 -67.47 -11.45
CA ILE A 13 -9.03 -66.60 -10.98
C ILE A 13 -9.72 -65.52 -10.13
N ARG A 14 -9.55 -65.59 -8.80
CA ARG A 14 -9.98 -64.52 -7.89
C ARG A 14 -8.94 -63.42 -7.92
N TYR A 15 -9.24 -62.31 -8.61
CA TYR A 15 -8.52 -61.08 -8.42
C TYR A 15 -8.85 -60.45 -7.06
N ARG A 16 -7.92 -60.52 -6.13
CA ARG A 16 -8.04 -59.79 -4.88
C ARG A 16 -7.60 -58.36 -5.15
N ILE A 17 -8.58 -57.45 -5.33
CA ILE A 17 -8.32 -56.04 -5.52
C ILE A 17 -7.71 -55.48 -4.25
N ILE A 18 -6.39 -55.32 -4.18
CA ILE A 18 -5.64 -54.63 -3.09
C ILE A 18 -5.75 -53.12 -3.22
N LEU A 19 -6.57 -52.62 -4.16
CA LEU A 19 -6.73 -51.21 -4.51
C LEU A 19 -7.19 -50.25 -3.37
N PRO A 20 -8.09 -50.65 -2.43
CA PRO A 20 -8.61 -49.70 -1.46
C PRO A 20 -7.58 -49.25 -0.41
N HIS A 21 -6.58 -50.02 -0.09
CA HIS A 21 -5.56 -49.67 0.88
C HIS A 21 -4.49 -48.74 0.28
N ILE A 22 -4.14 -48.90 -0.96
CA ILE A 22 -3.17 -48.04 -1.67
C ILE A 22 -3.80 -46.68 -1.94
N LEU A 23 -5.05 -46.61 -2.39
CA LEU A 23 -5.79 -45.36 -2.59
C LEU A 23 -6.01 -44.56 -1.30
N LYS A 24 -6.32 -45.25 -0.18
CA LYS A 24 -6.41 -44.58 1.12
C LYS A 24 -5.07 -44.01 1.61
N ARG A 25 -3.97 -44.71 1.40
CA ARG A 25 -2.64 -44.21 1.78
C ARG A 25 -2.20 -43.03 0.91
N ILE A 26 -2.48 -43.04 -0.39
CA ILE A 26 -2.22 -41.91 -1.30
C ILE A 26 -3.09 -40.73 -0.92
N SER A 27 -4.37 -40.92 -0.60
CA SER A 27 -5.27 -39.84 -0.17
C SER A 27 -4.83 -39.20 1.14
N ILE A 28 -4.40 -40.00 2.13
CA ILE A 28 -3.89 -39.51 3.40
C ILE A 28 -2.58 -38.74 3.24
N SER A 29 -1.65 -39.24 2.41
CA SER A 29 -0.39 -38.54 2.11
C SER A 29 -0.63 -37.22 1.36
N PHE A 30 -1.59 -37.20 0.44
CA PHE A 30 -1.96 -35.99 -0.30
C PHE A 30 -2.63 -34.94 0.61
N CYS A 31 -3.51 -35.36 1.53
CA CYS A 31 -4.09 -34.47 2.53
C CYS A 31 -3.05 -33.93 3.52
N LEU A 32 -2.06 -34.75 3.94
CA LEU A 32 -0.95 -34.30 4.76
C LEU A 32 -0.04 -33.30 4.03
N LEU A 33 0.26 -33.54 2.77
CA LEU A 33 1.02 -32.58 1.92
C LEU A 33 0.28 -31.25 1.73
N LEU A 34 -1.04 -31.29 1.53
CA LEU A 34 -1.88 -30.09 1.47
C LEU A 34 -1.94 -29.35 2.81
N ALA A 35 -2.00 -30.06 3.93
CA ALA A 35 -2.00 -29.43 5.25
C ALA A 35 -0.65 -28.75 5.56
N ILE A 36 0.47 -29.34 5.17
CA ILE A 36 1.81 -28.76 5.36
C ILE A 36 2.00 -27.53 4.43
N SER A 37 1.42 -27.53 3.22
CA SER A 37 1.51 -26.35 2.32
C SER A 37 0.66 -25.17 2.79
N PHE A 38 -0.35 -25.37 3.63
CA PHE A 38 -1.19 -24.29 4.17
C PHE A 38 -0.49 -23.45 5.23
N GLU A 39 0.49 -24.01 5.96
CA GLU A 39 1.23 -23.27 6.99
C GLU A 39 2.23 -22.23 6.41
N TRP A 40 2.54 -22.31 5.12
CA TRP A 40 3.46 -21.36 4.46
C TRP A 40 2.76 -20.16 3.82
N LEU A 41 1.42 -20.09 3.86
CA LEU A 41 0.67 -18.91 3.46
C LEU A 41 0.48 -17.98 4.68
N SER A 42 1.58 -17.62 5.33
CA SER A 42 1.56 -16.48 6.25
C SER A 42 1.36 -15.24 5.39
N ALA A 43 0.18 -14.64 5.47
CA ALA A 43 -0.07 -13.36 4.81
C ALA A 43 1.00 -12.37 5.32
N GLN A 44 1.85 -11.92 4.43
CA GLN A 44 2.85 -10.93 4.77
C GLN A 44 2.10 -9.66 5.18
N GLU A 45 2.19 -9.26 6.42
CA GLU A 45 1.62 -8.00 6.88
C GLU A 45 2.31 -6.85 6.14
N HIS A 46 1.52 -6.05 5.42
CA HIS A 46 2.03 -4.86 4.75
C HIS A 46 2.06 -3.72 5.75
N LYS A 47 3.23 -3.52 6.39
CA LYS A 47 3.41 -2.46 7.37
C LYS A 47 4.75 -1.77 7.28
N LEU A 48 4.77 -0.48 7.57
CA LEU A 48 5.96 0.29 7.89
C LEU A 48 6.06 0.38 9.41
N TRP A 49 7.23 0.11 9.98
CA TRP A 49 7.38 0.17 11.43
C TRP A 49 8.73 0.77 11.86
N TYR A 50 8.74 1.33 13.05
CA TYR A 50 9.91 1.99 13.64
C TYR A 50 9.91 1.82 15.15
N ASP A 51 11.10 1.82 15.74
CA ASP A 51 11.37 1.69 17.17
C ASP A 51 11.61 3.03 17.87
N ARG A 52 11.42 4.13 17.16
CA ARG A 52 11.59 5.50 17.67
C ARG A 52 10.59 6.48 17.05
N PRO A 53 10.27 7.61 17.75
CA PRO A 53 9.50 8.70 17.17
C PRO A 53 10.19 9.32 15.94
N ALA A 54 9.40 9.91 15.04
CA ALA A 54 9.92 10.70 13.94
C ALA A 54 10.55 12.00 14.44
N GLN A 55 11.69 12.36 13.89
CA GLN A 55 12.37 13.62 14.14
C GLN A 55 12.18 14.62 13.01
N VAL A 56 12.01 14.12 11.80
CA VAL A 56 11.81 14.90 10.58
C VAL A 56 10.60 14.41 9.82
N TRP A 57 10.06 15.23 8.93
CA TRP A 57 8.85 14.95 8.16
C TRP A 57 8.92 13.62 7.37
N THR A 58 10.08 13.32 6.79
CA THR A 58 10.27 12.09 5.99
C THR A 58 10.24 10.80 6.81
N GLU A 59 10.35 10.89 8.14
CA GLU A 59 10.21 9.74 9.04
C GLU A 59 8.76 9.58 9.56
N ALA A 60 7.91 10.61 9.42
CA ALA A 60 6.54 10.56 9.90
C ALA A 60 5.69 9.59 9.07
N LEU A 61 4.67 8.99 9.70
CA LEU A 61 3.79 8.03 9.06
C LEU A 61 2.57 8.72 8.44
N PRO A 62 2.29 8.51 7.15
CA PRO A 62 1.17 9.17 6.48
C PRO A 62 -0.16 8.49 6.78
N LEU A 63 -1.19 9.30 7.01
CA LEU A 63 -2.59 8.91 7.02
C LEU A 63 -3.38 9.76 6.03
N GLY A 64 -4.43 9.20 5.45
CA GLY A 64 -5.31 9.99 4.57
C GLY A 64 -6.50 9.21 4.04
N ASN A 65 -7.54 9.94 3.63
CA ASN A 65 -8.75 9.40 3.01
C ASN A 65 -9.01 9.95 1.59
N GLY A 66 -8.01 10.63 1.01
CA GLY A 66 -8.10 11.30 -0.29
C GLY A 66 -8.41 12.79 -0.16
N ARG A 67 -9.12 13.24 0.88
CA ARG A 67 -9.39 14.66 1.17
C ARG A 67 -8.55 15.20 2.32
N LEU A 68 -8.64 14.54 3.47
CA LEU A 68 -7.86 14.87 4.65
C LEU A 68 -6.59 14.03 4.69
N GLY A 69 -5.51 14.61 5.17
CA GLY A 69 -4.25 13.93 5.37
C GLY A 69 -3.57 14.36 6.66
N ALA A 70 -2.73 13.47 7.20
CA ALA A 70 -1.90 13.77 8.35
C ALA A 70 -0.56 13.03 8.25
N MET A 71 0.51 13.68 8.73
CA MET A 71 1.80 13.05 8.99
C MET A 71 1.94 12.87 10.50
N VAL A 72 2.02 11.62 10.95
CA VAL A 72 2.06 11.24 12.37
C VAL A 72 3.49 11.06 12.81
N PHE A 73 3.95 11.83 13.80
CA PHE A 73 5.33 11.75 14.31
C PHE A 73 5.49 10.68 15.39
N GLY A 74 4.47 10.41 16.17
CA GLY A 74 4.45 9.32 17.15
C GLY A 74 5.19 9.63 18.45
N ASN A 75 5.42 10.88 18.83
CA ASN A 75 6.11 11.19 20.08
C ASN A 75 5.19 10.93 21.30
N PRO A 76 5.65 10.14 22.30
CA PRO A 76 4.83 9.85 23.48
C PRO A 76 4.44 11.04 24.32
N ALA A 77 5.34 12.00 24.51
CA ALA A 77 5.09 13.16 25.37
C ALA A 77 4.30 14.27 24.69
N VAL A 78 4.62 14.52 23.40
CA VAL A 78 3.95 15.54 22.59
C VAL A 78 3.75 14.98 21.19
N GLU A 79 2.58 14.45 20.89
CA GLU A 79 2.25 14.03 19.52
C GLU A 79 2.17 15.26 18.63
N GLN A 80 2.73 15.13 17.44
CA GLN A 80 2.59 16.11 16.37
C GLN A 80 1.93 15.44 15.17
N LEU A 81 0.84 16.05 14.71
CA LEU A 81 0.18 15.70 13.47
C LEU A 81 0.28 16.90 12.54
N GLN A 82 1.00 16.76 11.45
CA GLN A 82 0.99 17.77 10.39
C GLN A 82 -0.17 17.50 9.47
N LEU A 83 -1.12 18.39 9.46
CA LEU A 83 -2.40 18.21 8.81
C LEU A 83 -2.39 18.76 7.39
N ASN A 84 -3.21 18.15 6.56
CA ASN A 84 -3.44 18.54 5.19
C ASN A 84 -4.90 18.40 4.80
N GLU A 85 -5.36 19.27 3.90
CA GLU A 85 -6.66 19.18 3.25
C GLU A 85 -6.50 19.57 1.77
N GLU A 86 -7.04 18.74 0.85
CA GLU A 86 -6.73 18.80 -0.58
C GLU A 86 -7.12 20.10 -1.28
N THR A 87 -8.08 20.85 -0.74
CA THR A 87 -8.59 22.08 -1.37
C THR A 87 -7.91 23.36 -0.92
N LEU A 88 -6.95 23.26 0.01
CA LEU A 88 -6.23 24.43 0.55
C LEU A 88 -5.19 24.97 -0.42
N TRP A 89 -5.64 25.79 -1.34
CA TRP A 89 -4.80 26.47 -2.32
C TRP A 89 -4.85 27.97 -2.11
N ALA A 90 -3.71 28.65 -2.18
CA ALA A 90 -3.69 30.11 -2.23
C ALA A 90 -4.08 30.60 -3.60
N GLY A 91 -4.92 31.62 -3.65
CA GLY A 91 -5.32 32.28 -4.89
C GLY A 91 -6.79 32.09 -5.25
N ARG A 92 -7.09 32.24 -6.52
CA ARG A 92 -8.46 32.15 -7.06
C ARG A 92 -8.41 31.48 -8.44
N PRO A 93 -9.52 30.93 -8.91
CA PRO A 93 -9.59 30.41 -10.27
C PRO A 93 -9.10 31.46 -11.27
N ASN A 94 -8.14 31.10 -12.10
CA ASN A 94 -7.65 31.95 -13.16
C ASN A 94 -7.42 31.13 -14.43
N ASN A 95 -7.46 31.80 -15.57
CA ASN A 95 -7.06 31.22 -16.84
C ASN A 95 -5.60 31.63 -17.13
N ASN A 96 -4.69 30.70 -16.80
CA ASN A 96 -3.25 30.89 -17.00
C ASN A 96 -2.78 30.46 -18.41
N ALA A 97 -3.68 30.05 -19.29
CA ALA A 97 -3.32 29.64 -20.64
C ALA A 97 -2.71 30.83 -21.41
N ASN A 98 -1.65 30.54 -22.17
CA ASN A 98 -1.09 31.51 -23.09
C ASN A 98 -1.91 31.52 -24.41
N PRO A 99 -2.71 32.56 -24.70
CA PRO A 99 -3.56 32.58 -25.89
C PRO A 99 -2.75 32.60 -27.20
N GLU A 100 -1.50 33.06 -27.12
CA GLU A 100 -0.60 33.13 -28.27
C GLU A 100 0.12 31.78 -28.52
N GLY A 101 0.11 30.86 -27.55
CA GLY A 101 0.89 29.62 -27.59
C GLY A 101 0.54 28.73 -28.79
N LEU A 102 -0.74 28.66 -29.15
CA LEU A 102 -1.21 27.77 -30.21
C LEU A 102 -0.48 27.99 -31.57
N LYS A 103 -0.16 29.23 -31.93
CA LYS A 103 0.51 29.54 -33.20
C LYS A 103 1.97 29.06 -33.27
N TYR A 104 2.61 28.79 -32.12
CA TYR A 104 3.99 28.33 -32.06
C TYR A 104 4.11 26.79 -31.97
N ILE A 105 3.04 26.08 -31.67
CA ILE A 105 3.02 24.60 -31.55
C ILE A 105 3.54 23.91 -32.84
N PRO A 106 3.14 24.30 -34.05
CA PRO A 106 3.68 23.67 -35.27
C PRO A 106 5.20 23.79 -35.36
N LYS A 107 5.75 24.95 -35.02
CA LYS A 107 7.21 25.15 -35.06
C LYS A 107 7.96 24.34 -33.98
N VAL A 108 7.41 24.24 -32.80
CA VAL A 108 7.97 23.38 -31.75
C VAL A 108 8.01 21.91 -32.23
N ARG A 109 6.94 21.39 -32.83
CA ARG A 109 6.90 20.04 -33.40
C ARG A 109 7.95 19.83 -34.50
N GLU A 110 8.09 20.79 -35.42
CA GLU A 110 9.11 20.76 -36.47
C GLU A 110 10.52 20.61 -35.87
N LEU A 111 10.84 21.42 -34.86
CA LEU A 111 12.13 21.38 -34.19
C LEU A 111 12.37 20.05 -33.48
N VAL A 112 11.35 19.51 -32.81
CA VAL A 112 11.43 18.18 -32.17
C VAL A 112 11.71 17.07 -33.18
N PHE A 113 10.97 17.07 -34.32
CA PHE A 113 11.20 16.07 -35.37
C PHE A 113 12.54 16.23 -36.10
N ALA A 114 13.08 17.44 -36.12
CA ALA A 114 14.42 17.71 -36.63
C ALA A 114 15.56 17.39 -35.65
N GLY A 115 15.23 16.84 -34.46
CA GLY A 115 16.20 16.54 -33.40
C GLY A 115 16.77 17.76 -32.67
N LYS A 116 16.20 18.94 -32.89
CA LYS A 116 16.63 20.22 -32.31
C LYS A 116 15.95 20.49 -30.97
N TYR A 117 16.17 19.59 -29.98
CA TYR A 117 15.43 19.59 -28.72
C TYR A 117 15.65 20.86 -27.89
N LEU A 118 16.87 21.41 -27.86
CA LEU A 118 17.14 22.60 -27.07
C LEU A 118 16.42 23.82 -27.65
N GLU A 119 16.44 23.98 -29.00
CA GLU A 119 15.70 25.07 -29.69
C GLU A 119 14.18 24.92 -29.46
N ALA A 120 13.67 23.67 -29.52
CA ALA A 120 12.26 23.36 -29.25
C ALA A 120 11.86 23.74 -27.83
N GLN A 121 12.68 23.37 -26.83
CA GLN A 121 12.46 23.70 -25.43
C GLN A 121 12.46 25.22 -25.20
N THR A 122 13.45 25.93 -25.74
CA THR A 122 13.54 27.38 -25.61
C THR A 122 12.29 28.06 -26.19
N LEU A 123 11.92 27.69 -27.42
CA LEU A 123 10.72 28.24 -28.06
C LEU A 123 9.44 27.92 -27.29
N ALA A 124 9.30 26.68 -26.77
CA ALA A 124 8.14 26.28 -25.99
C ALA A 124 8.06 27.07 -24.67
N THR A 125 9.17 27.21 -23.98
CA THR A 125 9.24 27.96 -22.71
C THR A 125 8.87 29.43 -22.90
N GLU A 126 9.39 30.07 -23.95
CA GLU A 126 9.16 31.50 -24.19
C GLU A 126 7.79 31.82 -24.77
N LYS A 127 7.26 30.95 -25.62
CA LYS A 127 6.11 31.28 -26.47
C LYS A 127 4.87 30.43 -26.26
N VAL A 128 5.01 29.24 -25.70
CA VAL A 128 3.89 28.29 -25.53
C VAL A 128 3.47 28.16 -24.07
N MET A 129 4.43 28.16 -23.15
CA MET A 129 4.14 28.00 -21.73
C MET A 129 3.19 29.06 -21.18
N SER A 130 2.51 28.74 -20.11
CA SER A 130 1.63 29.69 -19.41
C SER A 130 2.39 30.94 -18.96
N LYS A 131 1.67 32.02 -18.73
CA LYS A 131 2.26 33.31 -18.33
C LYS A 131 3.00 33.24 -16.99
N THR A 132 2.52 32.40 -16.10
CA THR A 132 3.18 32.10 -14.84
C THR A 132 3.46 30.58 -14.77
N ASN A 133 4.71 30.22 -14.54
CA ASN A 133 5.12 28.81 -14.47
C ASN A 133 4.73 28.14 -13.14
N SER A 134 4.28 28.90 -12.16
CA SER A 134 3.75 28.42 -10.91
C SER A 134 2.22 28.41 -10.97
N GLY A 135 1.63 27.26 -10.66
CA GLY A 135 0.20 27.19 -10.37
C GLY A 135 -0.15 27.97 -9.09
N MET A 136 -1.35 27.79 -8.60
CA MET A 136 -1.70 28.31 -7.28
C MET A 136 -0.86 27.60 -6.23
N PRO A 137 -0.20 28.30 -5.30
CA PRO A 137 0.56 27.68 -4.24
C PRO A 137 -0.35 26.83 -3.34
N TYR A 138 0.07 25.61 -3.09
CA TYR A 138 -0.57 24.75 -2.11
C TYR A 138 -0.20 25.21 -0.69
N GLN A 139 -1.14 25.18 0.23
CA GLN A 139 -0.91 25.59 1.62
C GLN A 139 -1.07 24.40 2.57
N SER A 140 -0.20 24.33 3.56
CA SER A 140 -0.38 23.40 4.67
C SER A 140 -1.57 23.85 5.54
N PHE A 141 -2.34 22.90 6.05
CA PHE A 141 -3.43 23.20 6.98
C PHE A 141 -2.90 23.67 8.33
N GLY A 142 -1.84 23.04 8.81
CA GLY A 142 -1.19 23.37 10.08
C GLY A 142 -0.80 22.14 10.88
N ASP A 143 -0.30 22.40 12.10
CA ASP A 143 0.14 21.35 13.02
C ASP A 143 -0.82 21.24 14.21
N LEU A 144 -1.33 20.04 14.47
CA LEU A 144 -2.00 19.72 15.73
C LEU A 144 -0.98 19.11 16.69
N ARG A 145 -0.83 19.69 17.87
CA ARG A 145 0.04 19.19 18.94
C ARG A 145 -0.78 18.76 20.13
N ILE A 146 -0.61 17.50 20.56
CA ILE A 146 -1.33 16.92 21.69
C ILE A 146 -0.30 16.57 22.77
N SER A 147 -0.39 17.23 23.92
CA SER A 147 0.52 16.99 25.06
C SER A 147 -0.03 15.89 25.97
N PHE A 148 0.84 14.97 26.36
CA PHE A 148 0.57 13.92 27.33
C PHE A 148 1.50 14.10 28.54
N PRO A 149 1.06 14.82 29.59
CA PRO A 149 1.88 15.06 30.76
C PRO A 149 2.32 13.75 31.42
N GLY A 150 3.59 13.66 31.83
CA GLY A 150 4.15 12.48 32.46
C GLY A 150 4.72 11.44 31.49
N HIS A 151 4.51 11.55 30.16
CA HIS A 151 4.95 10.57 29.18
C HIS A 151 6.36 10.84 28.60
N THR A 152 7.18 11.64 29.28
CA THR A 152 8.55 11.94 28.84
C THR A 152 9.53 10.79 29.05
N ARG A 153 9.28 9.95 30.08
CA ARG A 153 10.09 8.76 30.39
C ARG A 153 9.34 7.52 29.97
N TYR A 154 9.50 7.14 28.70
CA TYR A 154 8.88 5.97 28.12
C TYR A 154 9.90 4.90 27.78
N ARG A 155 9.44 3.65 27.67
CA ARG A 155 10.20 2.46 27.22
C ARG A 155 9.33 1.59 26.31
N ASP A 156 9.93 0.57 25.72
CA ASP A 156 9.23 -0.42 24.88
C ASP A 156 8.45 0.26 23.73
N TYR A 157 9.09 1.26 23.11
CA TYR A 157 8.46 2.08 22.08
C TYR A 157 8.35 1.32 20.75
N TYR A 158 7.20 1.48 20.12
CA TYR A 158 6.92 0.95 18.80
C TYR A 158 5.89 1.83 18.08
N ARG A 159 6.09 2.08 16.80
CA ARG A 159 5.07 2.68 15.94
C ARG A 159 5.01 1.96 14.60
N GLU A 160 3.82 1.85 14.03
CA GLU A 160 3.59 1.24 12.73
C GLU A 160 2.49 1.97 11.96
N LEU A 161 2.58 1.88 10.65
CA LEU A 161 1.48 2.09 9.72
C LEU A 161 1.15 0.74 9.11
N ASN A 162 -0.03 0.24 9.40
CA ASN A 162 -0.57 -0.93 8.73
C ASN A 162 -1.25 -0.47 7.43
N LEU A 163 -0.72 -0.93 6.29
CA LEU A 163 -1.20 -0.53 4.97
C LEU A 163 -2.52 -1.19 4.59
N ASP A 164 -2.84 -2.35 5.19
CA ASP A 164 -4.09 -3.07 4.91
C ASP A 164 -5.28 -2.40 5.59
N SER A 165 -5.08 -1.83 6.79
CA SER A 165 -6.13 -1.14 7.55
C SER A 165 -6.05 0.38 7.47
N ALA A 166 -4.99 0.96 6.86
CA ALA A 166 -4.71 2.39 6.82
C ALA A 166 -4.73 3.04 8.22
N CYS A 167 -4.16 2.33 9.21
CA CYS A 167 -4.14 2.76 10.60
C CYS A 167 -2.70 2.89 11.11
N VAL A 168 -2.41 4.01 11.79
CA VAL A 168 -1.16 4.20 12.52
C VAL A 168 -1.37 3.80 13.97
N LYS A 169 -0.43 3.00 14.49
CA LYS A 169 -0.37 2.61 15.91
C LYS A 169 0.92 3.12 16.52
N VAL A 170 0.82 3.64 17.74
CA VAL A 170 1.97 4.05 18.55
C VAL A 170 1.83 3.41 19.92
N GLY A 171 2.68 2.42 20.18
CA GLY A 171 2.75 1.69 21.45
C GLY A 171 3.97 2.11 22.25
N TYR A 172 3.81 2.24 23.56
CA TYR A 172 4.91 2.51 24.50
C TYR A 172 4.47 2.24 25.93
N ARG A 173 5.42 2.22 26.83
CA ARG A 173 5.18 1.99 28.25
C ARG A 173 5.69 3.15 29.08
N VAL A 174 4.90 3.62 30.03
CA VAL A 174 5.29 4.57 31.07
C VAL A 174 5.03 3.92 32.40
N ASP A 175 6.04 3.88 33.25
CA ASP A 175 6.05 3.11 34.49
C ASP A 175 5.58 1.65 34.25
N ASP A 176 4.46 1.24 34.83
CA ASP A 176 3.89 -0.10 34.64
C ASP A 176 2.65 -0.13 33.74
N VAL A 177 2.35 1.00 33.06
CA VAL A 177 1.18 1.12 32.16
C VAL A 177 1.62 1.07 30.71
N ASN A 178 1.00 0.17 29.94
CA ASN A 178 1.14 0.14 28.49
C ASN A 178 0.12 1.09 27.85
N TYR A 179 0.60 1.92 26.94
CA TYR A 179 -0.21 2.85 26.16
C TYR A 179 -0.21 2.43 24.71
N LEU A 180 -1.38 2.43 24.08
CA LEU A 180 -1.55 2.26 22.65
C LEU A 180 -2.40 3.41 22.13
N ARG A 181 -1.87 4.14 21.15
CA ARG A 181 -2.62 5.14 20.39
C ARG A 181 -2.86 4.61 19.00
N GLU A 182 -4.10 4.65 18.58
CA GLU A 182 -4.50 4.29 17.21
C GLU A 182 -5.05 5.53 16.52
N MET A 183 -4.59 5.76 15.30
CA MET A 183 -4.95 6.94 14.51
C MET A 183 -5.32 6.49 13.10
N PHE A 184 -6.42 7.01 12.61
CA PHE A 184 -6.90 6.77 11.24
C PHE A 184 -7.68 7.99 10.76
N THR A 185 -7.89 8.09 9.46
CA THR A 185 -8.72 9.13 8.85
C THR A 185 -10.02 8.49 8.39
N SER A 186 -11.15 8.92 8.99
CA SER A 186 -12.47 8.42 8.59
C SER A 186 -12.82 8.89 7.18
N PHE A 187 -13.43 8.02 6.38
CA PHE A 187 -13.93 8.36 5.05
C PHE A 187 -15.31 9.02 5.13
N THR A 188 -16.12 8.63 6.11
CA THR A 188 -17.51 9.08 6.25
C THR A 188 -17.66 10.34 7.09
N ASP A 189 -16.78 10.54 8.07
CA ASP A 189 -16.83 11.68 9.01
C ASP A 189 -15.74 12.69 8.63
N GLN A 190 -16.08 13.59 7.70
CA GLN A 190 -15.17 14.61 7.18
C GLN A 190 -15.55 16.00 7.64
#